data_625a4fdddbc4c19911c6a3a2f43da64e
#
_entry.id   625a4fdddbc4c19911c6a3a2f43da64e
#
_cell.length_a   1.000
_cell.length_b   1.000
_cell.length_c   1.000
_cell.angle_alpha   90.00
_cell.angle_beta   90.00
_cell.angle_gamma   90.00
#
_symmetry.space_group_name_H-M   'P 1'
#
loop_
_entity.id
_entity.type
_entity.pdbx_description
1 polymer ?
#
loop_
_entity_poly.entity_id
_entity_poly.type
_entity_poly.pdbx_seq_one_letter_code
_entity_poly.pdbx_strand_id
1 'polypeptide(L)'
;TQLSLKNVKTEETTTLDVNGVFIFVGYSPNGSFLPDALAVDSHGYIITNEEMETNLPGVFAIGDVRQKKLRQVTTAVGDGGAVMHAVEEYLRD
;
A
#
# COMPACT_ATOMS: atom_id res chain seq x y z
N THR A 1 -6.25 19.65 -23.54
CA THR A 1 -7.01 18.96 -22.46
C THR A 1 -7.56 20.00 -21.50
N GLN A 2 -8.79 19.82 -21.04
CA GLN A 2 -9.46 20.72 -20.10
C GLN A 2 -9.82 19.99 -18.82
N LEU A 3 -9.67 20.67 -17.69
CA LEU A 3 -10.07 20.22 -16.38
C LEU A 3 -11.24 21.08 -15.89
N SER A 4 -12.35 20.44 -15.53
CA SER A 4 -13.49 21.11 -14.90
C SER A 4 -13.30 21.12 -13.37
N LEU A 5 -13.34 22.29 -12.79
CA LEU A 5 -13.17 22.52 -11.34
C LEU A 5 -14.49 23.03 -10.75
N LYS A 6 -14.95 22.40 -9.66
CA LYS A 6 -16.08 22.88 -8.89
C LYS A 6 -15.58 23.44 -7.55
N ASN A 7 -15.87 24.72 -7.30
CA ASN A 7 -15.60 25.33 -6.00
C ASN A 7 -16.59 24.78 -4.96
N VAL A 8 -16.10 24.09 -3.94
CA VAL A 8 -16.95 23.41 -2.95
C VAL A 8 -17.70 24.38 -2.00
N LYS A 9 -17.29 25.66 -1.95
CA LYS A 9 -17.97 26.68 -1.12
C LYS A 9 -19.02 27.48 -1.89
N THR A 10 -18.72 27.84 -3.14
CA THR A 10 -19.60 28.66 -3.98
C THR A 10 -20.42 27.85 -4.98
N GLU A 11 -20.08 26.57 -5.16
CA GLU A 11 -20.63 25.66 -6.16
C GLU A 11 -20.37 26.08 -7.63
N GLU A 12 -19.62 27.15 -7.83
CA GLU A 12 -19.27 27.65 -9.15
C GLU A 12 -18.35 26.67 -9.88
N THR A 13 -18.62 26.42 -11.14
CA THR A 13 -17.80 25.55 -12.00
C THR A 13 -16.98 26.41 -12.94
N THR A 14 -15.67 26.16 -12.98
CA THR A 14 -14.73 26.81 -13.90
C THR A 14 -13.97 25.77 -14.69
N THR A 15 -13.41 26.17 -15.83
CA THR A 15 -12.61 25.31 -16.71
C THR A 15 -11.18 25.83 -16.74
N LEU A 16 -10.21 24.91 -16.61
CA LEU A 16 -8.79 25.20 -16.68
C LEU A 16 -8.15 24.40 -17.82
N ASP A 17 -7.42 25.07 -18.70
CA ASP A 17 -6.63 24.41 -19.72
C ASP A 17 -5.32 23.89 -19.10
N VAL A 18 -5.05 22.60 -19.29
CA VAL A 18 -3.86 21.91 -18.73
C VAL A 18 -3.28 20.93 -19.73
N ASN A 19 -1.98 20.66 -19.64
CA ASN A 19 -1.30 19.66 -20.45
C ASN A 19 -1.38 18.25 -19.87
N GLY A 20 -1.58 18.14 -18.56
CA GLY A 20 -1.72 16.87 -17.84
C GLY A 20 -2.32 17.07 -16.46
N VAL A 21 -2.81 15.99 -15.87
CA VAL A 21 -3.37 15.97 -14.51
C VAL A 21 -2.76 14.80 -13.75
N PHE A 22 -2.22 15.10 -12.57
CA PHE A 22 -1.74 14.09 -11.62
C PHE A 22 -2.72 13.99 -10.45
N ILE A 23 -3.21 12.79 -10.18
CA ILE A 23 -4.16 12.52 -9.09
C ILE A 23 -3.42 11.89 -7.92
N PHE A 24 -3.23 12.65 -6.84
CA PHE A 24 -2.55 12.21 -5.61
C PHE A 24 -3.47 12.47 -4.40
N VAL A 25 -4.56 11.71 -4.29
CA VAL A 25 -5.57 11.88 -3.23
C VAL A 25 -5.51 10.81 -2.14
N GLY A 26 -4.45 10.02 -2.13
CA GLY A 26 -4.22 8.92 -1.20
C GLY A 26 -3.93 7.62 -1.92
N TYR A 27 -3.75 6.56 -1.12
CA TYR A 27 -3.42 5.22 -1.60
C TYR A 27 -4.44 4.22 -1.10
N SER A 28 -4.69 3.19 -1.91
CA SER A 28 -5.43 2.01 -1.51
C SER A 28 -4.63 0.78 -1.91
N PRO A 29 -4.44 -0.19 -1.01
CA PRO A 29 -3.73 -1.41 -1.37
C PRO A 29 -4.53 -2.22 -2.38
N ASN A 30 -3.85 -2.84 -3.33
CA ASN A 30 -4.46 -3.77 -4.27
C ASN A 30 -4.53 -5.16 -3.62
N GLY A 31 -5.58 -5.40 -2.86
CA GLY A 31 -5.77 -6.61 -2.05
C GLY A 31 -6.86 -7.57 -2.54
N SER A 32 -7.48 -7.33 -3.71
CA SER A 32 -8.61 -8.11 -4.20
C SER A 32 -8.32 -9.60 -4.44
N PHE A 33 -7.05 -9.98 -4.53
CA PHE A 33 -6.59 -11.37 -4.71
C PHE A 33 -6.19 -12.06 -3.41
N LEU A 34 -6.19 -11.35 -2.29
CA LEU A 34 -5.77 -11.90 -0.99
C LEU A 34 -6.84 -12.83 -0.43
N PRO A 35 -6.45 -13.92 0.26
CA PRO A 35 -7.40 -14.80 0.91
C PRO A 35 -8.06 -14.10 2.12
N ASP A 36 -9.33 -14.40 2.37
CA ASP A 36 -10.10 -13.82 3.49
C ASP A 36 -9.48 -14.10 4.87
N ALA A 37 -8.72 -15.19 4.99
CA ALA A 37 -8.04 -15.56 6.22
C ALA A 37 -6.82 -14.68 6.54
N LEU A 38 -6.32 -13.89 5.58
CA LEU A 38 -5.18 -13.01 5.79
C LEU A 38 -5.60 -11.76 6.57
N ALA A 39 -4.94 -11.49 7.68
CA ALA A 39 -5.24 -10.32 8.50
C ALA A 39 -4.83 -9.02 7.80
N VAL A 40 -5.78 -8.11 7.66
CA VAL A 40 -5.58 -6.76 7.12
C VAL A 40 -6.10 -5.71 8.10
N ASP A 41 -5.56 -4.50 8.02
CA ASP A 41 -6.07 -3.38 8.81
C ASP A 41 -7.36 -2.78 8.21
N SER A 42 -7.90 -1.75 8.88
CA SER A 42 -9.14 -1.06 8.44
C SER A 42 -9.04 -0.40 7.06
N HIS A 43 -7.84 -0.26 6.51
CA HIS A 43 -7.58 0.30 5.18
C HIS A 43 -7.24 -0.77 4.14
N GLY A 44 -7.20 -2.05 4.54
CA GLY A 44 -6.90 -3.17 3.68
C GLY A 44 -5.40 -3.52 3.54
N TYR A 45 -4.52 -2.90 4.34
CA TYR A 45 -3.09 -3.24 4.35
C TYR A 45 -2.82 -4.49 5.17
N ILE A 46 -1.96 -5.37 4.68
CA ILE A 46 -1.59 -6.62 5.36
C ILE A 46 -0.87 -6.32 6.66
N ILE A 47 -1.34 -6.91 7.75
CA ILE A 47 -0.71 -6.80 9.07
C ILE A 47 0.46 -7.79 9.14
N THR A 48 1.65 -7.28 9.48
CA THR A 48 2.86 -8.08 9.69
C THR A 48 3.58 -7.68 10.96
N ASN A 49 4.42 -8.57 11.48
CA ASN A 49 5.42 -8.25 12.48
C ASN A 49 6.67 -7.61 11.84
N GLU A 50 7.74 -7.40 12.63
CA GLU A 50 9.00 -6.82 12.18
C GLU A 50 9.79 -7.75 11.24
N GLU A 51 9.57 -9.06 11.32
CA GLU A 51 10.12 -10.09 10.44
C GLU A 51 9.29 -10.30 9.16
N MET A 52 8.33 -9.43 8.88
CA MET A 52 7.45 -9.50 7.69
C MET A 52 6.49 -10.69 7.68
N GLU A 53 6.35 -11.41 8.79
CA GLU A 53 5.41 -12.53 8.92
C GLU A 53 3.98 -12.04 9.05
N THR A 54 3.06 -12.72 8.38
CA THR A 54 1.61 -12.50 8.50
C THR A 54 1.01 -13.41 9.59
N ASN A 55 -0.31 -13.34 9.76
CA ASN A 55 -1.03 -14.29 10.62
C ASN A 55 -1.10 -15.72 10.04
N LEU A 56 -0.72 -15.92 8.78
CA LEU A 56 -0.70 -17.23 8.15
C LEU A 56 0.72 -17.78 8.11
N PRO A 57 1.01 -18.94 8.73
CA PRO A 57 2.35 -19.53 8.73
C PRO A 57 2.89 -19.72 7.30
N GLY A 58 4.14 -19.32 7.07
CA GLY A 58 4.81 -19.40 5.78
C GLY A 58 4.36 -18.36 4.75
N VAL A 59 3.50 -17.43 5.15
CA VAL A 59 3.09 -16.29 4.31
C VAL A 59 3.69 -15.00 4.85
N PHE A 60 4.47 -14.34 4.04
CA PHE A 60 5.15 -13.08 4.36
C PHE A 60 4.62 -11.96 3.45
N ALA A 61 4.64 -10.73 3.93
CA ALA A 61 4.30 -9.56 3.12
C ALA A 61 5.35 -8.47 3.26
N ILE A 62 5.72 -7.89 2.13
CA ILE A 62 6.75 -6.83 2.05
C ILE A 62 6.25 -5.66 1.20
N GLY A 63 6.89 -4.52 1.35
CA GLY A 63 6.63 -3.34 0.54
C GLY A 63 5.35 -2.60 0.93
N ASP A 64 4.81 -1.88 -0.03
CA ASP A 64 3.71 -0.93 0.19
C ASP A 64 2.37 -1.58 0.53
N VAL A 65 2.22 -2.88 0.28
CA VAL A 65 0.99 -3.63 0.55
C VAL A 65 0.78 -3.92 2.04
N ARG A 66 1.82 -3.84 2.84
CA ARG A 66 1.74 -4.09 4.28
C ARG A 66 1.46 -2.82 5.10
N GLN A 67 0.93 -2.99 6.30
CA GLN A 67 0.72 -1.92 7.26
C GLN A 67 2.07 -1.32 7.68
N LYS A 68 2.28 -0.04 7.39
CA LYS A 68 3.50 0.71 7.72
C LYS A 68 3.27 2.22 7.63
N LYS A 69 4.11 3.00 8.30
CA LYS A 69 4.00 4.46 8.30
C LYS A 69 4.53 5.12 7.03
N LEU A 70 5.60 4.56 6.45
CA LEU A 70 6.28 5.15 5.30
C LEU A 70 6.32 4.16 4.15
N ARG A 71 5.80 4.58 2.99
CA ARG A 71 5.78 3.82 1.74
C ARG A 71 6.66 4.52 0.73
N GLN A 72 7.86 3.96 0.54
CA GLN A 72 8.89 4.43 -0.39
C GLN A 72 9.61 3.23 -1.01
N VAL A 73 10.25 3.42 -2.15
CA VAL A 73 11.06 2.37 -2.79
C VAL A 73 12.13 1.84 -1.82
N THR A 74 12.80 2.75 -1.11
CA THR A 74 13.83 2.39 -0.12
C THR A 74 13.31 1.55 1.02
N THR A 75 12.10 1.84 1.54
CA THR A 75 11.50 1.02 2.60
C THR A 75 11.01 -0.33 2.09
N ALA A 76 10.54 -0.41 0.85
CA ALA A 76 10.18 -1.67 0.21
C ALA A 76 11.42 -2.58 0.00
N VAL A 77 12.55 -2.02 -0.41
CA VAL A 77 13.83 -2.74 -0.53
C VAL A 77 14.31 -3.21 0.84
N GLY A 78 14.17 -2.38 1.88
CA GLY A 78 14.50 -2.76 3.26
C GLY A 78 13.67 -3.93 3.76
N ASP A 79 12.37 -3.94 3.52
CA ASP A 79 11.49 -5.08 3.82
C ASP A 79 11.98 -6.36 3.11
N GLY A 80 12.40 -6.24 1.84
CA GLY A 80 12.97 -7.36 1.08
C GLY A 80 14.24 -7.95 1.69
N GLY A 81 15.10 -7.09 2.26
CA GLY A 81 16.27 -7.54 3.00
C GLY A 81 15.91 -8.25 4.31
N ALA A 82 14.97 -7.71 5.06
CA ALA A 82 14.52 -8.26 6.35
C ALA A 82 13.83 -9.63 6.19
N VAL A 83 12.95 -9.77 5.19
CA VAL A 83 12.20 -11.01 4.97
C VAL A 83 13.08 -12.21 4.60
N MET A 84 14.23 -11.97 3.97
CA MET A 84 15.16 -13.04 3.60
C MET A 84 15.56 -13.88 4.80
N HIS A 85 15.89 -13.23 5.92
CA HIS A 85 16.27 -13.91 7.16
C HIS A 85 15.10 -14.69 7.75
N ALA A 86 13.93 -14.10 7.83
CA ALA A 86 12.71 -14.74 8.35
C ALA A 86 12.30 -15.99 7.53
N VAL A 87 12.36 -15.90 6.21
CA VAL A 87 12.08 -17.04 5.32
C VAL A 87 13.13 -18.15 5.51
N GLU A 88 14.41 -17.81 5.64
CA GLU A 88 15.48 -18.78 5.89
C GLU A 88 15.26 -19.51 7.22
N GLU A 89 14.90 -18.79 8.29
CA GLU A 89 14.59 -19.40 9.58
C GLU A 89 13.36 -20.31 9.50
N TYR A 90 12.28 -19.86 8.86
CA TYR A 90 11.08 -20.65 8.66
C TYR A 90 11.35 -21.97 7.92
N LEU A 91 12.19 -21.94 6.90
CA LEU A 91 12.53 -23.14 6.10
C LEU A 91 13.52 -24.08 6.78
N ARG A 92 14.22 -23.62 7.83
CA ARG A 92 15.19 -24.42 8.58
C ARG A 92 14.52 -25.39 9.54
N ASP A 93 13.36 -25.07 10.01
CA ASP A 93 12.52 -25.90 10.89
C ASP A 93 11.72 -26.94 10.10
#